data_ee6137d21d3122d2f0f63997585530c6
#
_entry.id   ee6137d21d3122d2f0f63997585530c6
#
_cell.length_a   1.000
_cell.length_b   1.000
_cell.length_c   1.000
_cell.angle_alpha   90.00
_cell.angle_beta   90.00
_cell.angle_gamma   90.00
#
_symmetry.space_group_name_H-M   'P 1'
#
loop_
_entity.id
_entity.type
_entity.pdbx_description
1 polymer ?
#
loop_
_entity_poly.entity_id
_entity_poly.type
_entity_poly.pdbx_seq_one_letter_code
_entity_poly.pdbx_strand_id
1 'polypeptide(L)'
;MIQFADEAVIEVHSGKGGNGCIAFRREKYIPHGGPNGGDGGKGGDVIFCLKKNMRTLSKLRHHRIFKAKNGGDGQGWNRFGKDGEDVVIPVPPGTTIRDYETNELIHDFTTESEKQQFLFLEGGKGGWENVHFKSSTNQAPRYAHAGKPGEVRKLKLELSIMADVGLVGFPNAGKSSLLTAFTNARPKIAPYPFTTKIPNLGVLRVDDEQDIIIADIPGIIEGASEGLGLGFDFLKHISRTACLLFMIDCSDENCRTAYKTLCGELENYSSALMKKPRIVLCNKIDVEEAEENAASVIEAVHSEEPDTIVIPVSVMNSTGMGNARNAIIQLVNQLDGGAAVGQKAVLQEESDFMKTRSVDEDMEIQYPGSEK
;
A
#
# COMPACT_ATOMS: atom_id res chain seq x y z
N MET A 1 -16.06 9.19 -9.70
CA MET A 1 -14.79 8.91 -10.43
C MET A 1 -13.69 8.91 -9.39
N ILE A 2 -13.17 7.75 -9.02
CA ILE A 2 -12.10 7.66 -8.00
C ILE A 2 -10.79 7.95 -8.70
N GLN A 3 -10.17 9.05 -8.34
CA GLN A 3 -8.86 9.44 -8.84
C GLN A 3 -7.81 8.76 -7.97
N PHE A 4 -6.89 8.03 -8.59
CA PHE A 4 -5.74 7.47 -7.91
C PHE A 4 -5.00 8.57 -7.14
N ALA A 5 -4.74 8.36 -5.86
CA ALA A 5 -4.02 9.30 -5.01
C ALA A 5 -2.85 8.58 -4.34
N ASP A 6 -1.66 9.04 -4.66
CA ASP A 6 -0.36 8.64 -4.12
C ASP A 6 0.08 9.53 -2.95
N GLU A 7 -0.55 10.71 -2.82
CA GLU A 7 -0.32 11.63 -1.72
C GLU A 7 -1.64 12.08 -1.11
N ALA A 8 -1.67 12.19 0.21
CA ALA A 8 -2.77 12.77 0.95
C ALA A 8 -2.23 13.64 2.09
N VAL A 9 -2.87 14.78 2.32
CA VAL A 9 -2.62 15.62 3.49
C VAL A 9 -3.82 15.53 4.39
N ILE A 10 -3.62 15.09 5.63
CA ILE A 10 -4.68 14.93 6.62
C ILE A 10 -4.34 15.70 7.90
N GLU A 11 -5.38 16.08 8.64
CA GLU A 11 -5.30 16.67 9.96
C GLU A 11 -5.91 15.70 10.97
N VAL A 12 -5.16 15.37 12.01
CA VAL A 12 -5.57 14.40 13.03
C VAL A 12 -5.62 15.06 14.39
N HIS A 13 -6.69 14.77 15.14
CA HIS A 13 -6.91 15.31 16.48
C HIS A 13 -7.10 14.15 17.45
N SER A 14 -6.29 14.08 18.49
CA SER A 14 -6.60 13.20 19.63
C SER A 14 -7.66 13.82 20.52
N GLY A 15 -8.38 13.01 21.26
CA GLY A 15 -9.44 13.43 22.16
C GLY A 15 -8.88 14.19 23.37
N LYS A 16 -9.59 15.22 23.83
CA LYS A 16 -9.33 15.86 25.13
C LYS A 16 -9.77 14.94 26.25
N GLY A 17 -9.04 14.87 27.35
CA GLY A 17 -9.49 14.24 28.59
C GLY A 17 -10.68 14.97 29.22
N GLY A 18 -11.62 14.26 29.81
CA GLY A 18 -12.70 14.80 30.61
C GLY A 18 -12.21 15.47 31.89
N ASN A 19 -12.97 16.41 32.43
CA ASN A 19 -12.62 17.08 33.68
C ASN A 19 -12.98 16.20 34.89
N GLY A 20 -12.17 16.26 35.94
CA GLY A 20 -12.54 15.70 37.25
C GLY A 20 -13.70 16.48 37.88
N CYS A 21 -14.53 15.80 38.64
CA CYS A 21 -15.72 16.35 39.28
C CYS A 21 -15.43 16.80 40.72
N ILE A 22 -16.02 17.94 41.10
CA ILE A 22 -16.08 18.40 42.48
C ILE A 22 -17.48 18.05 43.00
N ALA A 23 -17.60 17.02 43.82
CA ALA A 23 -18.85 16.61 44.42
C ALA A 23 -18.65 16.24 45.90
N PHE A 24 -19.71 16.36 46.66
CA PHE A 24 -19.75 15.98 48.07
C PHE A 24 -20.96 15.11 48.32
N ARG A 25 -20.79 14.07 49.12
CA ARG A 25 -21.86 13.19 49.53
C ARG A 25 -22.91 13.93 50.37
N ARG A 26 -24.16 13.84 50.01
CA ARG A 26 -25.28 14.42 50.74
C ARG A 26 -26.39 13.42 50.85
N GLU A 27 -26.72 13.02 52.08
CA GLU A 27 -27.79 12.09 52.36
C GLU A 27 -28.68 12.62 53.51
N LYS A 28 -29.86 12.02 53.71
CA LYS A 28 -30.89 12.47 54.62
C LYS A 28 -30.40 12.77 56.06
N TYR A 29 -29.37 12.06 56.52
CA TYR A 29 -28.81 12.21 57.88
C TYR A 29 -27.31 12.55 57.85
N ILE A 30 -26.76 12.88 56.68
CA ILE A 30 -25.33 13.22 56.49
C ILE A 30 -25.24 14.56 55.74
N PRO A 31 -25.44 15.70 56.45
CA PRO A 31 -25.42 17.01 55.79
C PRO A 31 -24.03 17.44 55.32
N HIS A 32 -22.94 16.92 55.96
CA HIS A 32 -21.55 17.21 55.67
C HIS A 32 -20.79 15.94 55.28
N GLY A 33 -21.18 15.29 54.17
CA GLY A 33 -20.45 14.13 53.66
C GLY A 33 -19.10 14.51 53.05
N GLY A 34 -18.21 13.59 52.97
CA GLY A 34 -16.88 13.77 52.36
C GLY A 34 -16.95 13.96 50.83
N PRO A 35 -15.83 14.29 50.20
CA PRO A 35 -15.73 14.38 48.74
C PRO A 35 -16.08 13.03 48.09
N ASN A 36 -16.81 13.06 46.98
CA ASN A 36 -17.27 11.90 46.21
C ASN A 36 -17.43 12.22 44.71
N GLY A 37 -16.54 13.03 44.19
CA GLY A 37 -16.44 13.25 42.75
C GLY A 37 -15.99 11.99 42.02
N GLY A 38 -16.00 11.96 40.71
CA GLY A 38 -15.42 10.95 39.84
C GLY A 38 -14.37 11.59 38.92
N ASP A 39 -13.36 10.83 38.54
CA ASP A 39 -12.35 11.26 37.56
C ASP A 39 -12.96 11.45 36.19
N GLY A 40 -12.40 12.35 35.38
CA GLY A 40 -12.68 12.44 33.97
C GLY A 40 -12.13 11.24 33.18
N GLY A 41 -12.81 10.84 32.12
CA GLY A 41 -12.34 9.80 31.21
C GLY A 41 -11.16 10.27 30.37
N LYS A 42 -10.33 9.33 29.88
CA LYS A 42 -9.28 9.60 28.89
C LYS A 42 -9.91 10.04 27.57
N GLY A 43 -9.27 10.92 26.81
CA GLY A 43 -9.61 11.18 25.41
C GLY A 43 -9.22 9.99 24.52
N GLY A 44 -9.89 9.83 23.37
CA GLY A 44 -9.59 8.80 22.40
C GLY A 44 -8.24 9.03 21.72
N ASP A 45 -7.60 7.95 21.34
CA ASP A 45 -6.31 7.92 20.67
C ASP A 45 -6.48 8.04 19.14
N VAL A 46 -5.39 8.37 18.43
CA VAL A 46 -5.29 8.31 16.96
C VAL A 46 -4.37 7.15 16.58
N ILE A 47 -4.93 6.18 15.86
CA ILE A 47 -4.25 4.93 15.51
C ILE A 47 -4.27 4.76 13.99
N PHE A 48 -3.11 4.52 13.38
CA PHE A 48 -3.02 4.07 12.00
C PHE A 48 -3.07 2.55 11.96
N CYS A 49 -3.85 2.01 11.01
CA CYS A 49 -3.99 0.57 10.83
C CYS A 49 -3.68 0.19 9.38
N LEU A 50 -2.77 -0.76 9.20
CA LEU A 50 -2.44 -1.31 7.89
C LEU A 50 -3.62 -2.14 7.37
N LYS A 51 -4.17 -1.76 6.22
CA LYS A 51 -5.22 -2.52 5.53
C LYS A 51 -4.66 -3.09 4.22
N LYS A 52 -4.37 -4.39 4.19
CA LYS A 52 -3.71 -5.06 3.06
C LYS A 52 -4.46 -4.93 1.72
N ASN A 53 -5.80 -4.86 1.77
CA ASN A 53 -6.63 -4.74 0.56
C ASN A 53 -6.79 -3.29 0.05
N MET A 54 -6.20 -2.31 0.73
CA MET A 54 -6.14 -0.92 0.25
C MET A 54 -4.91 -0.72 -0.63
N ARG A 55 -5.11 -0.07 -1.80
CA ARG A 55 -4.04 0.23 -2.77
C ARG A 55 -3.93 1.71 -3.12
N THR A 56 -4.73 2.58 -2.50
CA THR A 56 -4.77 4.01 -2.83
C THR A 56 -5.14 4.85 -1.61
N LEU A 57 -4.63 6.08 -1.54
CA LEU A 57 -4.97 7.06 -0.51
C LEU A 57 -6.20 7.92 -0.86
N SER A 58 -6.97 7.55 -1.89
CA SER A 58 -8.07 8.39 -2.39
C SER A 58 -9.12 8.69 -1.33
N LYS A 59 -9.46 7.73 -0.45
CA LYS A 59 -10.41 7.96 0.67
C LYS A 59 -9.88 9.02 1.64
N LEU A 60 -8.58 9.00 1.94
CA LEU A 60 -7.93 9.97 2.85
C LEU A 60 -7.78 11.34 2.21
N ARG A 61 -7.66 11.41 0.87
CA ARG A 61 -7.65 12.68 0.14
C ARG A 61 -8.99 13.40 0.16
N HIS A 62 -10.10 12.65 0.20
CA HIS A 62 -11.44 13.22 0.30
C HIS A 62 -11.82 13.53 1.74
N HIS A 63 -11.54 12.64 2.67
CA HIS A 63 -11.78 12.84 4.10
C HIS A 63 -10.46 13.23 4.77
N ARG A 64 -10.30 14.53 5.04
CA ARG A 64 -9.00 15.09 5.46
C ARG A 64 -8.86 15.33 6.96
N ILE A 65 -9.95 15.28 7.72
CA ILE A 65 -9.95 15.61 9.13
C ILE A 65 -10.45 14.41 9.92
N PHE A 66 -9.60 13.91 10.81
CA PHE A 66 -9.89 12.79 11.68
C PHE A 66 -9.84 13.23 13.13
N LYS A 67 -10.93 13.04 13.88
CA LYS A 67 -11.03 13.45 15.27
C LYS A 67 -11.45 12.28 16.15
N ALA A 68 -10.61 11.94 17.13
CA ALA A 68 -10.98 11.04 18.20
C ALA A 68 -11.97 11.73 19.16
N LYS A 69 -12.79 10.96 19.87
CA LYS A 69 -13.76 11.51 20.79
C LYS A 69 -13.10 11.98 22.09
N ASN A 70 -13.65 13.04 22.68
CA ASN A 70 -13.22 13.50 24.00
C ASN A 70 -13.67 12.51 25.08
N GLY A 71 -12.93 12.44 26.16
CA GLY A 71 -13.33 11.79 27.38
C GLY A 71 -14.50 12.53 28.05
N GLY A 72 -15.40 11.80 28.67
CA GLY A 72 -16.50 12.34 29.44
C GLY A 72 -16.02 12.96 30.74
N ASP A 73 -16.69 14.01 31.20
CA ASP A 73 -16.43 14.57 32.53
C ASP A 73 -16.86 13.62 33.64
N GLY A 74 -16.12 13.59 34.75
CA GLY A 74 -16.50 12.91 35.95
C GLY A 74 -17.80 13.45 36.53
N GLN A 75 -18.50 12.64 37.30
CA GLN A 75 -19.79 13.02 37.94
C GLN A 75 -19.72 12.74 39.42
N GLY A 76 -20.70 13.24 40.16
CA GLY A 76 -20.87 12.91 41.59
C GLY A 76 -21.13 11.40 41.79
N TRP A 77 -21.01 10.95 43.03
CA TRP A 77 -21.19 9.57 43.43
C TRP A 77 -20.09 8.64 42.90
N ASN A 78 -18.86 9.13 42.83
CA ASN A 78 -17.67 8.43 42.34
C ASN A 78 -17.89 7.85 40.92
N ARG A 79 -18.65 8.53 40.07
CA ARG A 79 -18.87 8.08 38.69
C ARG A 79 -17.79 8.66 37.80
N PHE A 80 -16.96 7.78 37.29
CA PHE A 80 -15.92 8.14 36.33
C PHE A 80 -16.54 8.54 34.99
N GLY A 81 -15.91 9.50 34.31
CA GLY A 81 -16.22 9.86 32.94
C GLY A 81 -15.90 8.68 32.00
N LYS A 82 -16.74 8.47 30.97
CA LYS A 82 -16.45 7.47 29.92
C LYS A 82 -15.23 7.89 29.12
N ASP A 83 -14.35 6.96 28.78
CA ASP A 83 -13.24 7.20 27.85
C ASP A 83 -13.76 7.53 26.45
N GLY A 84 -13.06 8.40 25.76
CA GLY A 84 -13.32 8.76 24.37
C GLY A 84 -13.02 7.57 23.45
N GLU A 85 -13.79 7.44 22.38
CA GLU A 85 -13.55 6.43 21.35
C GLU A 85 -12.35 6.85 20.51
N ASP A 86 -11.47 5.89 20.22
CA ASP A 86 -10.32 6.07 19.35
C ASP A 86 -10.74 6.27 17.90
N VAL A 87 -9.90 6.98 17.14
CA VAL A 87 -10.04 7.05 15.69
C VAL A 87 -8.99 6.16 15.02
N VAL A 88 -9.46 5.17 14.26
CA VAL A 88 -8.61 4.27 13.49
C VAL A 88 -8.60 4.72 12.04
N ILE A 89 -7.40 5.02 11.52
CA ILE A 89 -7.18 5.50 10.15
C ILE A 89 -6.56 4.35 9.35
N PRO A 90 -7.30 3.74 8.41
CA PRO A 90 -6.76 2.68 7.57
C PRO A 90 -5.81 3.27 6.52
N VAL A 91 -4.65 2.65 6.35
CA VAL A 91 -3.64 3.00 5.34
C VAL A 91 -3.22 1.77 4.55
N PRO A 92 -2.91 1.90 3.24
CA PRO A 92 -2.41 0.81 2.42
C PRO A 92 -0.97 0.45 2.78
N PRO A 93 -0.51 -0.78 2.43
CA PRO A 93 0.91 -1.13 2.46
C PRO A 93 1.72 -0.18 1.58
N GLY A 94 2.94 0.12 2.00
CA GLY A 94 3.79 1.07 1.28
C GLY A 94 3.52 2.54 1.61
N THR A 95 2.74 2.81 2.67
CA THR A 95 2.47 4.19 3.11
C THR A 95 3.58 4.68 4.04
N THR A 96 4.14 5.83 3.69
CA THR A 96 5.06 6.60 4.52
C THR A 96 4.31 7.79 5.12
N ILE A 97 4.41 7.97 6.44
CA ILE A 97 3.80 9.08 7.18
C ILE A 97 4.88 10.07 7.57
N ARG A 98 4.71 11.34 7.18
CA ARG A 98 5.60 12.44 7.52
C ARG A 98 4.84 13.57 8.20
N ASP A 99 5.53 14.30 9.05
CA ASP A 99 5.00 15.58 9.54
C ASP A 99 4.91 16.58 8.37
N TYR A 100 3.79 17.32 8.29
CA TYR A 100 3.57 18.22 7.17
C TYR A 100 4.48 19.44 7.18
N GLU A 101 4.87 19.93 8.37
CA GLU A 101 5.66 21.17 8.53
C GLU A 101 7.16 20.89 8.48
N THR A 102 7.61 19.85 9.21
CA THR A 102 9.04 19.51 9.33
C THR A 102 9.50 18.54 8.26
N ASN A 103 8.57 17.86 7.57
CA ASN A 103 8.84 16.76 6.63
C ASN A 103 9.61 15.58 7.27
N GLU A 104 9.68 15.51 8.59
CA GLU A 104 10.31 14.40 9.31
C GLU A 104 9.52 13.12 9.14
N LEU A 105 10.21 12.00 8.98
CA LEU A 105 9.61 10.68 8.92
C LEU A 105 9.07 10.29 10.31
N ILE A 106 7.76 10.04 10.40
CA ILE A 106 7.11 9.59 11.63
C ILE A 106 7.02 8.07 11.64
N HIS A 107 6.51 7.49 10.55
CA HIS A 107 6.36 6.03 10.44
C HIS A 107 6.38 5.60 8.98
N ASP A 108 6.83 4.34 8.76
CA ASP A 108 6.94 3.75 7.43
C ASP A 108 6.32 2.34 7.43
N PHE A 109 5.23 2.18 6.68
CA PHE A 109 4.56 0.91 6.44
C PHE A 109 5.09 0.19 5.19
N THR A 110 6.21 0.64 4.60
CA THR A 110 6.87 -0.02 3.47
C THR A 110 7.72 -1.19 3.90
N THR A 111 8.27 -1.13 5.10
CA THR A 111 8.98 -2.26 5.71
C THR A 111 7.95 -3.22 6.30
N GLU A 112 8.14 -4.53 6.13
CA GLU A 112 7.31 -5.56 6.75
C GLU A 112 7.36 -5.43 8.28
N SER A 113 6.68 -4.43 8.82
CA SER A 113 6.52 -4.31 10.26
C SER A 113 5.46 -5.32 10.69
N GLU A 114 5.81 -6.19 11.60
CA GLU A 114 4.88 -7.14 12.25
C GLU A 114 3.69 -6.44 12.90
N LYS A 115 3.79 -5.12 13.13
CA LYS A 115 2.75 -4.30 13.73
C LYS A 115 1.82 -3.75 12.67
N GLN A 116 0.66 -4.36 12.54
CA GLN A 116 -0.43 -3.87 11.69
C GLN A 116 -1.06 -2.55 12.18
N GLN A 117 -0.71 -2.10 13.39
CA GLN A 117 -1.25 -0.88 14.02
C GLN A 117 -0.13 -0.03 14.59
N PHE A 118 -0.24 1.27 14.40
CA PHE A 118 0.67 2.28 14.94
C PHE A 118 -0.12 3.33 15.72
N LEU A 119 0.09 3.40 17.04
CA LEU A 119 -0.44 4.45 17.89
C LEU A 119 0.37 5.72 17.64
N PHE A 120 -0.27 6.74 17.05
CA PHE A 120 0.39 7.99 16.68
C PHE A 120 0.22 9.08 17.73
N LEU A 121 -1.00 9.37 18.16
CA LEU A 121 -1.30 10.35 19.18
C LEU A 121 -2.10 9.73 20.32
N GLU A 122 -1.65 9.94 21.53
CA GLU A 122 -2.43 9.56 22.71
C GLU A 122 -3.47 10.64 23.03
N GLY A 123 -4.64 10.21 23.47
CA GLY A 123 -5.65 11.09 24.01
C GLY A 123 -5.23 11.74 25.31
N GLY A 124 -5.74 12.92 25.56
CA GLY A 124 -5.49 13.65 26.81
C GLY A 124 -5.95 12.87 28.03
N LYS A 125 -5.15 12.82 29.08
CA LYS A 125 -5.52 12.18 30.36
C LYS A 125 -6.69 12.87 31.00
N GLY A 126 -7.62 12.11 31.58
CA GLY A 126 -8.69 12.64 32.40
C GLY A 126 -8.18 13.39 33.62
N GLY A 127 -8.93 14.39 34.05
CA GLY A 127 -8.64 15.16 35.24
C GLY A 127 -9.02 14.39 36.51
N TRP A 128 -8.24 14.56 37.54
CA TRP A 128 -8.52 13.97 38.84
C TRP A 128 -9.64 14.69 39.56
N GLU A 129 -10.49 13.93 40.21
CA GLU A 129 -11.57 14.39 41.09
C GLU A 129 -11.07 14.99 42.40
N ASN A 130 -11.99 15.58 43.20
CA ASN A 130 -11.65 16.17 44.48
C ASN A 130 -11.26 15.16 45.57
N VAL A 131 -11.60 13.87 45.45
CA VAL A 131 -11.23 12.84 46.43
C VAL A 131 -9.72 12.62 46.49
N HIS A 132 -9.02 12.68 45.34
CA HIS A 132 -7.56 12.53 45.27
C HIS A 132 -6.81 13.57 46.11
N PHE A 133 -7.38 14.75 46.38
CA PHE A 133 -6.76 15.86 47.13
C PHE A 133 -7.15 15.85 48.59
N LYS A 134 -7.84 14.83 49.09
CA LYS A 134 -8.17 14.68 50.50
C LYS A 134 -6.91 14.38 51.30
N SER A 135 -6.70 15.14 52.35
CA SER A 135 -5.59 14.95 53.29
C SER A 135 -6.08 15.16 54.75
N SER A 136 -5.22 14.89 55.74
CA SER A 136 -5.53 15.13 57.15
C SER A 136 -5.84 16.60 57.44
N THR A 137 -5.19 17.52 56.72
CA THR A 137 -5.37 18.99 56.88
C THR A 137 -6.47 19.54 55.95
N ASN A 138 -6.80 18.85 54.86
CA ASN A 138 -7.84 19.26 53.91
C ASN A 138 -8.80 18.08 53.66
N GLN A 139 -9.80 17.92 54.51
CA GLN A 139 -10.75 16.81 54.42
C GLN A 139 -11.85 17.02 53.41
N ALA A 140 -12.08 18.25 52.91
CA ALA A 140 -13.12 18.60 51.96
C ALA A 140 -12.57 19.48 50.83
N PRO A 141 -11.72 18.94 49.95
CA PRO A 141 -11.15 19.74 48.85
C PRO A 141 -12.24 20.20 47.87
N ARG A 142 -12.20 21.50 47.51
CA ARG A 142 -13.15 22.12 46.57
C ARG A 142 -12.49 22.41 45.22
N TYR A 143 -11.56 21.57 44.81
CA TYR A 143 -10.91 21.68 43.50
C TYR A 143 -10.72 20.29 42.91
N ALA A 144 -10.69 20.23 41.60
CA ALA A 144 -10.40 19.04 40.79
C ALA A 144 -9.49 19.47 39.63
N HIS A 145 -8.84 18.53 38.99
CA HIS A 145 -8.06 18.84 37.82
C HIS A 145 -8.91 18.85 36.55
N ALA A 146 -8.65 19.78 35.66
CA ALA A 146 -9.16 19.71 34.31
C ALA A 146 -8.48 18.57 33.54
N GLY A 147 -9.18 17.96 32.61
CA GLY A 147 -8.60 17.00 31.67
C GLY A 147 -7.53 17.66 30.79
N LYS A 148 -6.52 16.90 30.44
CA LYS A 148 -5.47 17.37 29.54
C LYS A 148 -6.02 17.60 28.13
N PRO A 149 -5.58 18.62 27.40
CA PRO A 149 -5.96 18.82 26.01
C PRO A 149 -5.46 17.66 25.17
N GLY A 150 -6.16 17.36 24.07
CA GLY A 150 -5.66 16.52 23.00
C GLY A 150 -4.65 17.29 22.13
N GLU A 151 -3.92 16.56 21.31
CA GLU A 151 -2.98 17.10 20.34
C GLU A 151 -3.59 17.17 18.95
N VAL A 152 -3.11 18.14 18.15
CA VAL A 152 -3.49 18.30 16.74
C VAL A 152 -2.22 18.25 15.91
N ARG A 153 -2.22 17.43 14.88
CA ARG A 153 -1.11 17.31 13.94
C ARG A 153 -1.61 17.28 12.51
N LYS A 154 -0.83 17.89 11.63
CA LYS A 154 -1.05 17.83 10.19
C LYS A 154 0.03 16.93 9.58
N LEU A 155 -0.42 15.95 8.80
CA LEU A 155 0.42 14.89 8.28
C LEU A 155 0.37 14.85 6.77
N LYS A 156 1.51 14.54 6.17
CA LYS A 156 1.64 14.18 4.76
C LYS A 156 1.82 12.67 4.68
N LEU A 157 0.90 12.01 3.98
CA LEU A 157 0.99 10.58 3.67
C LEU A 157 1.44 10.45 2.22
N GLU A 158 2.46 9.65 2.01
CA GLU A 158 3.00 9.31 0.69
C GLU A 158 2.89 7.80 0.51
N LEU A 159 2.35 7.37 -0.62
CA LEU A 159 2.21 5.97 -0.96
C LEU A 159 3.29 5.57 -1.96
N SER A 160 4.22 4.74 -1.52
CA SER A 160 5.17 4.08 -2.43
C SER A 160 4.43 2.95 -3.14
N ILE A 161 4.04 3.20 -4.39
CA ILE A 161 3.19 2.29 -5.16
C ILE A 161 3.99 1.04 -5.49
N MET A 162 3.48 -0.10 -5.04
CA MET A 162 3.84 -1.40 -5.59
C MET A 162 2.72 -1.80 -6.54
N ALA A 163 3.05 -2.14 -7.79
CA ALA A 163 2.06 -2.71 -8.68
C ALA A 163 1.81 -4.18 -8.30
N ASP A 164 0.55 -4.59 -8.31
CA ASP A 164 0.18 -5.99 -8.07
C ASP A 164 0.49 -6.82 -9.33
N VAL A 165 0.28 -6.23 -10.51
CA VAL A 165 0.45 -6.88 -11.80
C VAL A 165 1.40 -6.09 -12.69
N GLY A 166 2.45 -6.73 -13.19
CA GLY A 166 3.36 -6.19 -14.19
C GLY A 166 2.89 -6.56 -15.60
N LEU A 167 2.56 -5.58 -16.44
CA LEU A 167 2.16 -5.79 -17.84
C LEU A 167 3.38 -5.80 -18.75
N VAL A 168 3.58 -6.91 -19.44
CA VAL A 168 4.73 -7.19 -20.30
C VAL A 168 4.27 -7.51 -21.71
N GLY A 169 4.97 -7.03 -22.73
CA GLY A 169 4.64 -7.33 -24.12
C GLY A 169 5.35 -6.40 -25.09
N PHE A 170 5.44 -6.81 -26.35
CA PHE A 170 6.07 -6.03 -27.42
C PHE A 170 5.39 -4.66 -27.64
N PRO A 171 6.08 -3.70 -28.27
CA PRO A 171 5.44 -2.47 -28.74
C PRO A 171 4.23 -2.81 -29.60
N ASN A 172 3.17 -2.01 -29.47
CA ASN A 172 1.91 -2.17 -30.20
C ASN A 172 1.10 -3.47 -29.92
N ALA A 173 1.49 -4.30 -28.96
CA ALA A 173 0.68 -5.46 -28.54
C ALA A 173 -0.68 -5.06 -27.93
N GLY A 174 -0.90 -3.77 -27.62
CA GLY A 174 -2.14 -3.26 -27.07
C GLY A 174 -2.13 -2.98 -25.57
N LYS A 175 -0.96 -2.95 -24.91
CA LYS A 175 -0.80 -2.73 -23.47
C LYS A 175 -1.52 -1.50 -22.93
N SER A 176 -1.30 -0.34 -23.55
CA SER A 176 -1.93 0.92 -23.14
C SER A 176 -3.44 0.92 -23.37
N SER A 177 -3.92 0.22 -24.43
CA SER A 177 -5.34 0.03 -24.68
C SER A 177 -5.98 -0.85 -23.62
N LEU A 178 -5.31 -1.93 -23.21
CA LEU A 178 -5.75 -2.81 -22.12
C LEU A 178 -5.87 -2.04 -20.80
N LEU A 179 -4.85 -1.26 -20.45
CA LEU A 179 -4.89 -0.42 -19.26
C LEU A 179 -6.08 0.54 -19.29
N THR A 180 -6.34 1.18 -20.43
CA THR A 180 -7.47 2.09 -20.59
C THR A 180 -8.81 1.35 -20.46
N ALA A 181 -8.91 0.13 -20.97
CA ALA A 181 -10.14 -0.68 -20.91
C ALA A 181 -10.43 -1.19 -19.49
N PHE A 182 -9.40 -1.55 -18.72
CA PHE A 182 -9.57 -2.01 -17.34
C PHE A 182 -9.73 -0.88 -16.34
N THR A 183 -9.23 0.29 -16.66
CA THR A 183 -9.31 1.45 -15.76
C THR A 183 -10.43 2.37 -16.18
N ASN A 184 -11.41 2.61 -15.29
CA ASN A 184 -12.46 3.62 -15.49
C ASN A 184 -11.92 5.06 -15.46
N ALA A 185 -10.61 5.25 -15.36
CA ALA A 185 -9.92 6.53 -15.34
C ALA A 185 -8.75 6.50 -16.34
N ARG A 186 -8.35 7.67 -16.85
CA ARG A 186 -7.14 7.77 -17.68
C ARG A 186 -5.95 7.23 -16.89
N PRO A 187 -5.13 6.34 -17.51
CA PRO A 187 -3.90 5.87 -16.88
C PRO A 187 -3.09 7.06 -16.37
N LYS A 188 -2.62 6.98 -15.14
CA LYS A 188 -1.81 8.05 -14.56
C LYS A 188 -0.35 7.78 -14.83
N ILE A 189 0.31 8.78 -15.40
CA ILE A 189 1.75 8.84 -15.50
C ILE A 189 2.25 9.24 -14.10
N ALA A 190 2.89 8.34 -13.38
CA ALA A 190 3.48 8.64 -12.08
C ALA A 190 5.00 8.80 -12.23
N PRO A 191 5.58 9.99 -11.94
CA PRO A 191 7.01 10.16 -11.92
C PRO A 191 7.59 9.42 -10.71
N TYR A 192 8.27 8.33 -10.96
CA TYR A 192 9.09 7.70 -9.94
C TYR A 192 10.48 8.36 -9.94
N PRO A 193 11.02 8.75 -8.79
CA PRO A 193 12.28 9.48 -8.72
C PRO A 193 13.49 8.71 -9.28
N PHE A 194 13.30 7.45 -9.70
CA PHE A 194 14.37 6.56 -10.15
C PHE A 194 14.14 5.97 -11.55
N THR A 195 13.11 6.41 -12.29
CA THR A 195 12.82 5.88 -13.63
C THR A 195 13.11 6.91 -14.70
N THR A 196 13.94 6.54 -15.68
CA THR A 196 14.16 7.35 -16.89
C THR A 196 12.95 7.33 -17.83
N LYS A 197 12.16 6.26 -17.80
CA LYS A 197 10.86 6.15 -18.47
C LYS A 197 9.77 5.97 -17.42
N ILE A 198 8.75 6.81 -17.47
CA ILE A 198 7.67 6.86 -16.50
C ILE A 198 6.66 5.75 -16.81
N PRO A 199 6.37 4.80 -15.88
CA PRO A 199 5.41 3.73 -16.13
C PRO A 199 3.98 4.28 -16.17
N ASN A 200 3.15 3.69 -17.03
CA ASN A 200 1.72 3.94 -17.02
C ASN A 200 1.06 3.01 -16.00
N LEU A 201 0.35 3.59 -15.04
CA LEU A 201 -0.38 2.83 -14.03
C LEU A 201 -1.86 2.82 -14.33
N GLY A 202 -2.45 1.65 -14.22
CA GLY A 202 -3.89 1.46 -14.25
C GLY A 202 -4.40 0.88 -12.93
N VAL A 203 -5.59 1.29 -12.52
CA VAL A 203 -6.27 0.74 -11.33
C VAL A 203 -7.47 -0.06 -11.78
N LEU A 204 -7.41 -1.38 -11.61
CA LEU A 204 -8.53 -2.28 -11.82
C LEU A 204 -9.33 -2.36 -10.52
N ARG A 205 -10.50 -1.77 -10.50
CA ARG A 205 -11.39 -1.83 -9.35
C ARG A 205 -12.10 -3.18 -9.30
N VAL A 206 -11.96 -3.89 -8.21
CA VAL A 206 -12.65 -5.17 -7.97
C VAL A 206 -13.99 -4.91 -7.29
N ASP A 207 -13.98 -4.22 -6.15
CA ASP A 207 -15.14 -3.82 -5.35
C ASP A 207 -14.88 -2.49 -4.63
N ASP A 208 -15.69 -2.17 -3.59
CA ASP A 208 -15.52 -0.93 -2.80
C ASP A 208 -14.32 -0.97 -1.83
N GLU A 209 -13.74 -2.14 -1.61
CA GLU A 209 -12.66 -2.35 -0.65
C GLU A 209 -11.35 -2.81 -1.30
N GLN A 210 -11.39 -3.33 -2.52
CA GLN A 210 -10.23 -3.90 -3.21
C GLN A 210 -10.00 -3.26 -4.57
N ASP A 211 -8.79 -2.74 -4.76
CA ASP A 211 -8.26 -2.25 -6.04
C ASP A 211 -7.00 -3.07 -6.39
N ILE A 212 -6.78 -3.35 -7.67
CA ILE A 212 -5.57 -4.00 -8.20
C ILE A 212 -4.83 -2.98 -9.06
N ILE A 213 -3.55 -2.78 -8.80
CA ILE A 213 -2.71 -1.88 -9.58
C ILE A 213 -1.97 -2.66 -10.65
N ILE A 214 -2.16 -2.24 -11.91
CA ILE A 214 -1.48 -2.79 -13.07
C ILE A 214 -0.48 -1.75 -13.56
N ALA A 215 0.81 -2.11 -13.65
CA ALA A 215 1.86 -1.26 -14.20
C ALA A 215 2.27 -1.73 -15.59
N ASP A 216 2.21 -0.84 -16.57
CA ASP A 216 2.87 -1.05 -17.87
C ASP A 216 4.39 -0.93 -17.66
N ILE A 217 5.11 -1.95 -18.04
CA ILE A 217 6.57 -2.04 -17.90
C ILE A 217 7.20 -1.63 -19.24
N PRO A 218 7.45 -0.33 -19.49
CA PRO A 218 8.04 0.11 -20.73
C PRO A 218 9.52 -0.27 -20.75
N GLY A 219 10.01 -0.75 -21.88
CA GLY A 219 11.45 -0.86 -22.15
C GLY A 219 12.11 -2.18 -21.76
N ILE A 220 11.38 -3.21 -21.33
CA ILE A 220 11.97 -4.57 -21.26
C ILE A 220 12.43 -4.99 -22.66
N ILE A 221 11.76 -4.54 -23.70
CA ILE A 221 11.97 -4.95 -25.09
C ILE A 221 12.68 -3.90 -25.95
N GLU A 222 12.63 -2.62 -25.58
CA GLU A 222 13.15 -1.51 -26.42
C GLU A 222 14.60 -1.09 -26.14
N GLY A 223 15.40 -1.86 -25.42
CA GLY A 223 16.75 -1.41 -25.07
C GLY A 223 17.67 -2.43 -24.47
N ALA A 224 17.23 -3.67 -24.31
CA ALA A 224 18.06 -4.74 -23.74
C ALA A 224 19.28 -5.08 -24.65
N SER A 225 19.13 -4.89 -25.99
CA SER A 225 20.20 -5.14 -26.96
C SER A 225 21.18 -3.97 -27.16
N GLU A 226 20.83 -2.75 -26.70
CA GLU A 226 21.64 -1.54 -26.95
C GLU A 226 22.48 -1.05 -25.75
N GLY A 227 22.51 -1.80 -24.64
CA GLY A 227 23.37 -1.45 -23.48
C GLY A 227 22.96 -0.17 -22.73
N LEU A 228 21.87 0.47 -23.12
CA LEU A 228 21.27 1.60 -22.41
C LEU A 228 20.45 1.05 -21.24
N GLY A 229 21.14 0.63 -20.17
CA GLY A 229 20.54 0.07 -18.97
C GLY A 229 19.38 0.92 -18.45
N LEU A 230 18.19 0.35 -18.48
CA LEU A 230 17.11 0.79 -17.61
C LEU A 230 17.63 0.68 -16.19
N GLY A 231 17.65 1.82 -15.45
CA GLY A 231 18.31 1.91 -14.17
C GLY A 231 17.88 0.79 -13.21
N PHE A 232 18.84 0.25 -12.47
CA PHE A 232 18.70 -0.83 -11.48
C PHE A 232 17.52 -0.63 -10.52
N ASP A 233 17.12 0.60 -10.26
CA ASP A 233 16.02 0.94 -9.37
C ASP A 233 14.63 0.66 -9.96
N PHE A 234 14.48 0.70 -11.29
CA PHE A 234 13.24 0.32 -11.97
C PHE A 234 12.98 -1.20 -11.86
N LEU A 235 14.04 -2.00 -11.91
CA LEU A 235 14.03 -3.44 -11.71
C LEU A 235 13.54 -3.83 -10.32
N LYS A 236 13.99 -3.10 -9.32
CA LYS A 236 13.61 -3.27 -7.94
C LYS A 236 12.11 -3.07 -7.70
N HIS A 237 11.44 -2.30 -8.58
CA HIS A 237 9.99 -2.08 -8.50
C HIS A 237 9.20 -3.17 -9.21
N ILE A 238 9.73 -3.73 -10.30
CA ILE A 238 9.10 -4.87 -11.01
C ILE A 238 9.26 -6.16 -10.22
N SER A 239 10.39 -6.35 -9.55
CA SER A 239 10.58 -7.49 -8.65
C SER A 239 9.55 -7.54 -7.52
N ARG A 240 8.92 -6.41 -7.22
CA ARG A 240 7.87 -6.29 -6.21
C ARG A 240 6.45 -6.53 -6.73
N THR A 241 6.23 -6.72 -8.04
CA THR A 241 4.91 -7.11 -8.55
C THR A 241 4.57 -8.53 -8.08
N ALA A 242 3.30 -8.77 -7.76
CA ALA A 242 2.87 -10.10 -7.31
C ALA A 242 2.84 -11.12 -8.47
N CYS A 243 2.40 -10.70 -9.67
CA CYS A 243 2.33 -11.53 -10.86
C CYS A 243 2.62 -10.74 -12.13
N LEU A 244 2.76 -11.44 -13.26
CA LEU A 244 2.99 -10.87 -14.58
C LEU A 244 1.80 -11.13 -15.51
N LEU A 245 1.52 -10.15 -16.37
CA LEU A 245 0.51 -10.24 -17.41
C LEU A 245 1.20 -10.05 -18.76
N PHE A 246 1.37 -11.14 -19.50
CA PHE A 246 1.95 -11.11 -20.83
C PHE A 246 0.90 -10.75 -21.86
N MET A 247 1.24 -9.87 -22.78
CA MET A 247 0.37 -9.47 -23.86
C MET A 247 1.02 -9.74 -25.21
N ILE A 248 0.45 -10.65 -25.96
CA ILE A 248 0.94 -11.11 -27.27
C ILE A 248 0.00 -10.62 -28.35
N ASP A 249 0.56 -10.06 -29.40
CA ASP A 249 -0.16 -9.65 -30.61
C ASP A 249 -0.35 -10.87 -31.52
N CYS A 250 -1.58 -11.34 -31.65
CA CYS A 250 -1.88 -12.49 -32.52
C CYS A 250 -2.20 -12.10 -33.95
N SER A 251 -2.22 -10.80 -34.30
CA SER A 251 -2.27 -10.36 -35.70
C SER A 251 -0.97 -10.61 -36.45
N ASP A 252 0.13 -10.94 -35.72
CA ASP A 252 1.42 -11.26 -36.29
C ASP A 252 1.59 -12.77 -36.37
N GLU A 253 1.97 -13.30 -37.54
CA GLU A 253 2.25 -14.72 -37.77
C GLU A 253 3.38 -15.27 -36.85
N ASN A 254 4.26 -14.38 -36.39
CA ASN A 254 5.37 -14.73 -35.49
C ASN A 254 5.00 -14.73 -34.00
N CYS A 255 3.73 -14.65 -33.65
CA CYS A 255 3.25 -14.54 -32.25
C CYS A 255 3.78 -15.68 -31.34
N ARG A 256 3.95 -16.90 -31.87
CA ARG A 256 4.52 -18.04 -31.15
C ARG A 256 5.99 -17.79 -30.75
N THR A 257 6.78 -17.21 -31.66
CA THR A 257 8.18 -16.84 -31.36
C THR A 257 8.24 -15.64 -30.45
N ALA A 258 7.28 -14.72 -30.53
CA ALA A 258 7.17 -13.58 -29.66
C ALA A 258 7.08 -13.97 -28.17
N TYR A 259 6.28 -15.01 -27.84
CA TYR A 259 6.22 -15.53 -26.47
C TYR A 259 7.59 -16.00 -25.96
N LYS A 260 8.28 -16.81 -26.76
CA LYS A 260 9.61 -17.35 -26.38
C LYS A 260 10.65 -16.24 -26.23
N THR A 261 10.62 -15.26 -27.13
CA THR A 261 11.52 -14.11 -27.04
C THR A 261 11.27 -13.29 -25.78
N LEU A 262 9.99 -13.05 -25.41
CA LEU A 262 9.62 -12.39 -24.16
C LEU A 262 10.14 -13.13 -22.93
N CYS A 263 9.99 -14.44 -22.88
CA CYS A 263 10.50 -15.28 -21.79
C CYS A 263 12.03 -15.19 -21.70
N GLY A 264 12.73 -15.29 -22.83
CA GLY A 264 14.20 -15.20 -22.89
C GLY A 264 14.72 -13.82 -22.45
N GLU A 265 14.06 -12.73 -22.85
CA GLU A 265 14.43 -11.38 -22.42
C GLU A 265 14.21 -11.18 -20.91
N LEU A 266 13.08 -11.69 -20.38
CA LEU A 266 12.84 -11.63 -18.93
C LEU A 266 13.85 -12.47 -18.13
N GLU A 267 14.24 -13.62 -18.64
CA GLU A 267 15.24 -14.49 -18.00
C GLU A 267 16.62 -13.83 -17.98
N ASN A 268 17.02 -13.26 -19.11
CA ASN A 268 18.27 -12.47 -19.21
C ASN A 268 18.28 -11.27 -18.28
N TYR A 269 17.10 -10.74 -17.99
CA TYR A 269 16.93 -9.57 -17.17
C TYR A 269 16.90 -9.92 -15.67
N SER A 270 16.11 -10.90 -15.26
CA SER A 270 16.03 -11.41 -13.89
C SER A 270 15.38 -12.80 -13.86
N SER A 271 16.11 -13.79 -13.40
CA SER A 271 15.57 -15.14 -13.17
C SER A 271 14.43 -15.17 -12.14
N ALA A 272 14.40 -14.21 -11.21
CA ALA A 272 13.33 -14.07 -10.24
C ALA A 272 12.00 -13.67 -10.87
N LEU A 273 12.00 -12.89 -11.96
CA LEU A 273 10.79 -12.54 -12.69
C LEU A 273 10.19 -13.73 -13.43
N MET A 274 11.02 -14.61 -13.93
CA MET A 274 10.55 -15.83 -14.61
C MET A 274 9.86 -16.82 -13.67
N LYS A 275 10.18 -16.80 -12.39
CA LYS A 275 9.52 -17.64 -11.37
C LYS A 275 8.16 -17.11 -10.92
N LYS A 276 7.76 -15.90 -11.34
CA LYS A 276 6.47 -15.31 -10.93
C LYS A 276 5.32 -15.95 -11.67
N PRO A 277 4.18 -16.14 -10.97
CA PRO A 277 2.93 -16.55 -11.61
C PRO A 277 2.56 -15.58 -12.72
N ARG A 278 2.07 -16.12 -13.83
CA ARG A 278 1.75 -15.31 -15.01
C ARG A 278 0.44 -15.70 -15.67
N ILE A 279 -0.15 -14.73 -16.37
CA ILE A 279 -1.27 -14.91 -17.27
C ILE A 279 -0.82 -14.43 -18.63
N VAL A 280 -1.18 -15.15 -19.70
CA VAL A 280 -0.90 -14.77 -21.07
C VAL A 280 -2.20 -14.34 -21.77
N LEU A 281 -2.21 -13.14 -22.32
CA LEU A 281 -3.31 -12.61 -23.13
C LEU A 281 -2.90 -12.64 -24.60
N CYS A 282 -3.63 -13.42 -25.41
CA CYS A 282 -3.53 -13.43 -26.86
C CYS A 282 -4.46 -12.35 -27.41
N ASN A 283 -3.91 -11.16 -27.72
CA ASN A 283 -4.70 -10.00 -28.13
C ASN A 283 -4.89 -9.91 -29.64
N LYS A 284 -5.88 -9.11 -30.04
CA LYS A 284 -6.29 -8.81 -31.44
C LYS A 284 -6.92 -9.99 -32.16
N ILE A 285 -7.62 -10.87 -31.43
CA ILE A 285 -8.37 -12.00 -32.05
C ILE A 285 -9.51 -11.55 -32.96
N ASP A 286 -9.77 -10.25 -33.06
CA ASP A 286 -10.71 -9.65 -34.01
C ASP A 286 -10.17 -9.54 -35.44
N VAL A 287 -8.90 -9.81 -35.65
CA VAL A 287 -8.24 -9.79 -36.97
C VAL A 287 -8.34 -11.19 -37.60
N GLU A 288 -8.46 -11.21 -38.91
CA GLU A 288 -8.46 -12.44 -39.71
C GLU A 288 -7.20 -13.27 -39.42
N GLU A 289 -7.32 -14.60 -39.28
CA GLU A 289 -6.24 -15.53 -38.93
C GLU A 289 -5.71 -15.45 -37.49
N ALA A 290 -6.05 -14.42 -36.70
CA ALA A 290 -5.55 -14.25 -35.34
C ALA A 290 -6.05 -15.33 -34.35
N GLU A 291 -7.20 -15.96 -34.63
CA GLU A 291 -7.67 -17.07 -33.78
C GLU A 291 -6.81 -18.33 -33.95
N GLU A 292 -6.35 -18.65 -35.16
CA GLU A 292 -5.42 -19.76 -35.42
C GLU A 292 -4.07 -19.48 -34.81
N ASN A 293 -3.60 -18.26 -34.95
CA ASN A 293 -2.37 -17.81 -34.33
C ASN A 293 -2.43 -17.90 -32.79
N ALA A 294 -3.54 -17.50 -32.19
CA ALA A 294 -3.75 -17.63 -30.75
C ALA A 294 -3.73 -19.09 -30.29
N ALA A 295 -4.32 -20.01 -31.06
CA ALA A 295 -4.25 -21.45 -30.77
C ALA A 295 -2.79 -21.96 -30.76
N SER A 296 -1.95 -21.50 -31.70
CA SER A 296 -0.53 -21.86 -31.75
C SER A 296 0.27 -21.34 -30.54
N VAL A 297 -0.10 -20.15 -30.01
CA VAL A 297 0.50 -19.60 -28.77
C VAL A 297 0.07 -20.43 -27.56
N ILE A 298 -1.22 -20.81 -27.47
CA ILE A 298 -1.75 -21.65 -26.38
C ILE A 298 -1.00 -22.97 -26.32
N GLU A 299 -0.80 -23.64 -27.46
CA GLU A 299 -0.02 -24.87 -27.52
C GLU A 299 1.44 -24.66 -27.08
N ALA A 300 2.06 -23.58 -27.52
CA ALA A 300 3.43 -23.26 -27.14
C ALA A 300 3.58 -23.01 -25.63
N VAL A 301 2.67 -22.27 -25.04
CA VAL A 301 2.67 -21.98 -23.59
C VAL A 301 2.43 -23.25 -22.80
N HIS A 302 1.41 -24.03 -23.12
CA HIS A 302 1.08 -25.26 -22.39
C HIS A 302 2.11 -26.37 -22.55
N SER A 303 2.92 -26.35 -23.63
CA SER A 303 4.04 -27.31 -23.78
C SER A 303 5.19 -27.02 -22.82
N GLU A 304 5.39 -25.78 -22.41
CA GLU A 304 6.44 -25.36 -21.50
C GLU A 304 5.93 -25.25 -20.04
N GLU A 305 4.72 -24.71 -19.88
CA GLU A 305 4.08 -24.44 -18.59
C GLU A 305 2.58 -24.82 -18.65
N PRO A 306 2.23 -26.08 -18.35
CA PRO A 306 0.85 -26.59 -18.49
C PRO A 306 -0.19 -25.85 -17.64
N ASP A 307 0.22 -25.30 -16.50
CA ASP A 307 -0.68 -24.64 -15.53
C ASP A 307 -0.86 -23.15 -15.82
N THR A 308 -0.19 -22.57 -16.82
CA THR A 308 -0.29 -21.17 -17.15
C THR A 308 -1.62 -20.85 -17.81
N ILE A 309 -2.33 -19.85 -17.30
CA ILE A 309 -3.61 -19.40 -17.83
C ILE A 309 -3.36 -18.60 -19.11
N VAL A 310 -3.94 -19.04 -20.24
CA VAL A 310 -3.90 -18.33 -21.52
C VAL A 310 -5.31 -17.94 -21.93
N ILE A 311 -5.52 -16.67 -22.27
CA ILE A 311 -6.85 -16.14 -22.59
C ILE A 311 -6.78 -15.38 -23.92
N PRO A 312 -7.50 -15.82 -24.95
CA PRO A 312 -7.70 -15.03 -26.16
C PRO A 312 -8.60 -13.83 -25.87
N VAL A 313 -8.17 -12.63 -26.31
CA VAL A 313 -8.85 -11.36 -26.07
C VAL A 313 -8.83 -10.45 -27.30
N SER A 314 -9.86 -9.64 -27.45
CA SER A 314 -9.80 -8.44 -28.27
C SER A 314 -10.11 -7.23 -27.39
N VAL A 315 -9.13 -6.38 -27.18
CA VAL A 315 -9.32 -5.13 -26.42
C VAL A 315 -10.24 -4.17 -27.19
N MET A 316 -10.20 -4.19 -28.53
CA MET A 316 -11.02 -3.31 -29.38
C MET A 316 -12.50 -3.67 -29.28
N ASN A 317 -12.84 -4.96 -29.36
CA ASN A 317 -14.20 -5.44 -29.35
C ASN A 317 -14.68 -5.86 -27.95
N SER A 318 -13.82 -5.74 -26.94
CA SER A 318 -14.08 -6.18 -25.56
C SER A 318 -14.33 -7.69 -25.42
N THR A 319 -13.96 -8.51 -26.40
CA THR A 319 -14.09 -9.97 -26.37
C THR A 319 -13.07 -10.55 -25.38
N GLY A 320 -13.48 -11.49 -24.53
CA GLY A 320 -12.61 -12.15 -23.55
C GLY A 320 -12.18 -11.27 -22.36
N MET A 321 -12.46 -9.97 -22.36
CA MET A 321 -12.01 -9.02 -21.34
C MET A 321 -12.56 -9.34 -19.94
N GLY A 322 -13.81 -9.86 -19.85
CA GLY A 322 -14.38 -10.31 -18.58
C GLY A 322 -13.63 -11.49 -17.98
N ASN A 323 -13.24 -12.45 -18.81
CA ASN A 323 -12.47 -13.63 -18.39
C ASN A 323 -11.06 -13.21 -17.94
N ALA A 324 -10.40 -12.32 -18.68
CA ALA A 324 -9.09 -11.76 -18.34
C ALA A 324 -9.15 -11.02 -16.99
N ARG A 325 -10.16 -10.18 -16.78
CA ARG A 325 -10.38 -9.48 -15.51
C ARG A 325 -10.54 -10.47 -14.35
N ASN A 326 -11.37 -11.47 -14.49
CA ASN A 326 -11.63 -12.45 -13.43
C ASN A 326 -10.38 -13.29 -13.12
N ALA A 327 -9.62 -13.70 -14.14
CA ALA A 327 -8.38 -14.44 -13.95
C ALA A 327 -7.33 -13.62 -13.19
N ILE A 328 -7.18 -12.33 -13.51
CA ILE A 328 -6.27 -11.42 -12.80
C ILE A 328 -6.68 -11.31 -11.33
N ILE A 329 -7.98 -11.08 -11.05
CA ILE A 329 -8.50 -10.98 -9.69
C ILE A 329 -8.25 -12.28 -8.90
N GLN A 330 -8.54 -13.42 -9.50
CA GLN A 330 -8.32 -14.72 -8.86
C GLN A 330 -6.85 -14.96 -8.54
N LEU A 331 -5.96 -14.69 -9.49
CA LEU A 331 -4.52 -14.88 -9.30
C LEU A 331 -3.97 -13.98 -8.19
N VAL A 332 -4.32 -12.70 -8.19
CA VAL A 332 -3.87 -11.76 -7.15
C VAL A 332 -4.42 -12.16 -5.77
N ASN A 333 -5.70 -12.58 -5.68
CA ASN A 333 -6.29 -13.02 -4.41
C ASN A 333 -5.64 -14.31 -3.87
N GLN A 334 -5.28 -15.24 -4.74
CA GLN A 334 -4.55 -16.46 -4.35
C GLN A 334 -3.16 -16.12 -3.78
N LEU A 335 -2.49 -15.14 -4.37
CA LEU A 335 -1.17 -14.70 -3.94
C LEU A 335 -1.24 -13.88 -2.64
N ASP A 336 -2.23 -13.01 -2.46
CA ASP A 336 -2.45 -12.27 -1.21
C ASP A 336 -2.79 -13.19 -0.04
N GLY A 337 -3.49 -14.30 -0.29
CA GLY A 337 -3.78 -15.36 0.71
C GLY A 337 -2.57 -16.23 1.08
N GLY A 338 -1.58 -16.36 0.19
CA GLY A 338 -0.40 -17.22 0.33
C GLY A 338 0.95 -16.48 0.42
N ALA A 339 0.97 -15.18 0.20
CA ALA A 339 2.18 -14.38 -0.07
C ALA A 339 3.16 -14.25 1.11
N ALA A 340 2.80 -14.64 2.33
CA ALA A 340 3.72 -14.59 3.47
C ALA A 340 4.93 -15.54 3.34
N VAL A 341 4.87 -16.54 2.46
CA VAL A 341 5.92 -17.57 2.36
C VAL A 341 6.82 -17.39 1.12
N GLY A 342 6.25 -16.95 -0.03
CA GLY A 342 7.00 -16.87 -1.30
C GLY A 342 7.87 -15.62 -1.43
N GLN A 343 7.40 -14.47 -0.94
CA GLN A 343 8.14 -13.20 -1.05
C GLN A 343 9.39 -13.16 -0.17
N LYS A 344 9.41 -13.85 0.99
CA LYS A 344 10.62 -13.95 1.83
C LYS A 344 11.77 -14.64 1.14
N ALA A 345 11.51 -15.68 0.34
CA ALA A 345 12.54 -16.41 -0.38
C ALA A 345 13.16 -15.57 -1.51
N VAL A 346 12.34 -14.83 -2.27
CA VAL A 346 12.81 -14.00 -3.39
C VAL A 346 13.62 -12.82 -2.91
N LEU A 347 13.22 -12.15 -1.83
CA LEU A 347 13.94 -11.00 -1.27
C LEU A 347 15.26 -11.40 -0.59
N GLN A 348 15.35 -12.63 -0.05
CA GLN A 348 16.58 -13.16 0.51
C GLN A 348 17.59 -13.52 -0.58
N GLU A 349 17.17 -14.20 -1.65
CA GLU A 349 18.02 -14.51 -2.81
C GLU A 349 18.54 -13.24 -3.50
N GLU A 350 17.73 -12.19 -3.64
CA GLU A 350 18.15 -10.90 -4.20
C GLU A 350 19.14 -10.15 -3.28
N SER A 351 18.94 -10.19 -1.96
CA SER A 351 19.87 -9.63 -0.98
C SER A 351 21.24 -10.31 -1.02
N ASP A 352 21.27 -11.63 -1.20
CA ASP A 352 22.52 -12.40 -1.25
C ASP A 352 23.22 -12.26 -2.62
N PHE A 353 22.47 -12.12 -3.71
CA PHE A 353 22.99 -11.80 -5.04
C PHE A 353 23.64 -10.40 -5.10
N MET A 354 23.03 -9.40 -4.43
CA MET A 354 23.57 -8.04 -4.32
C MET A 354 24.85 -7.99 -3.50
N LYS A 355 24.97 -8.80 -2.43
CA LYS A 355 26.19 -8.88 -1.61
C LYS A 355 27.35 -9.52 -2.37
N THR A 356 27.10 -10.52 -3.21
CA THR A 356 28.15 -11.17 -4.00
C THR A 356 28.71 -10.23 -5.08
N ARG A 357 27.87 -9.40 -5.70
CA ARG A 357 28.30 -8.50 -6.77
C ARG A 357 29.03 -7.25 -6.28
N SER A 358 28.69 -6.72 -5.10
CA SER A 358 29.43 -5.61 -4.50
C SER A 358 30.86 -5.98 -4.07
N VAL A 359 31.12 -7.27 -3.84
CA VAL A 359 32.47 -7.78 -3.53
C VAL A 359 33.32 -7.91 -4.79
N ASP A 360 32.72 -8.20 -5.95
CA ASP A 360 33.45 -8.34 -7.21
C ASP A 360 33.78 -6.98 -7.86
N GLU A 361 32.95 -5.93 -7.66
CA GLU A 361 33.25 -4.57 -8.15
C GLU A 361 34.35 -3.86 -7.35
N ASP A 362 34.54 -4.18 -6.06
CA ASP A 362 35.62 -3.62 -5.24
C ASP A 362 37.00 -4.26 -5.56
N MET A 363 37.08 -5.34 -6.32
CA MET A 363 38.32 -5.99 -6.68
C MET A 363 38.95 -5.59 -8.04
N GLU A 364 38.23 -4.82 -8.88
CA GLU A 364 38.71 -4.44 -10.22
C GLU A 364 39.33 -3.05 -10.36
N ILE A 365 39.51 -2.28 -9.28
CA ILE A 365 40.21 -0.99 -9.37
C ILE A 365 41.54 -1.05 -8.66
N GLN A 366 42.50 -1.85 -9.18
CA GLN A 366 43.91 -1.63 -8.98
C GLN A 366 44.51 -1.07 -10.27
N TYR A 367 44.75 0.26 -10.28
CA TYR A 367 45.56 0.90 -11.32
C TYR A 367 47.03 0.49 -11.17
N PRO A 368 47.66 -0.06 -12.20
CA PRO A 368 49.11 -0.22 -12.20
C PRO A 368 49.75 1.09 -12.73
N GLY A 369 50.62 1.66 -11.96
CA GLY A 369 51.71 2.47 -12.49
C GLY A 369 51.62 3.99 -12.36
N SER A 370 52.34 4.52 -11.38
CA SER A 370 53.10 5.75 -11.52
C SER A 370 54.44 5.62 -10.81
N GLU A 371 55.37 4.98 -11.49
CA GLU A 371 56.79 5.33 -11.32
C GLU A 371 57.13 6.50 -12.26
N LYS A 372 57.35 7.67 -11.70
CA LYS A 372 58.52 8.54 -11.90
C LYS A 372 58.34 9.83 -11.12
#